data_a3595aa27e535e217612abb25776e8ed
#
_entry.id   a3595aa27e535e217612abb25776e8ed
#
_cell.length_a   1.000
_cell.length_b   1.000
_cell.length_c   1.000
_cell.angle_alpha   90.00
_cell.angle_beta   90.00
_cell.angle_gamma   90.00
#
_symmetry.space_group_name_H-M   'P 1'
#
loop_
_entity.id
_entity.type
_entity.pdbx_description
1 polymer ?
#
loop_
_entity_poly.entity_id
_entity_poly.type
_entity_poly.pdbx_seq_one_letter_code
_entity_poly.pdbx_strand_id
1 'polypeptide(L)'
;MIDQKESYLNNPLIPRKYFLEENVNYCFVGIRRTGKSYMMYQKIQSLIEKGVPVSQIVYVNFEDERLLEITSDDLNIILEIGIELSGTANRPYLFFDEIQNIDGWEKFARRMADMKYRIDITGSNSKMLSNEIASTLGGRFVILNVY
;
A
#
# COMPACT_ATOMS: atom_id res chain seq x y z
N MET A 1 -21.44 8.04 -22.10
CA MET A 1 -21.09 8.39 -20.71
C MET A 1 -19.57 8.32 -20.56
N ILE A 2 -18.98 9.41 -20.12
CA ILE A 2 -17.55 9.40 -19.87
C ILE A 2 -17.28 8.48 -18.69
N ASP A 3 -16.46 7.52 -18.92
CA ASP A 3 -16.03 6.61 -17.90
C ASP A 3 -15.31 7.43 -16.80
N GLN A 4 -15.65 7.17 -15.55
CA GLN A 4 -14.97 7.82 -14.43
C GLN A 4 -13.44 7.59 -14.49
N LYS A 5 -13.05 6.46 -15.04
CA LYS A 5 -11.66 6.10 -15.25
C LYS A 5 -10.95 7.08 -16.19
N GLU A 6 -11.60 7.50 -17.26
CA GLU A 6 -11.05 8.51 -18.16
C GLU A 6 -10.93 9.87 -17.49
N SER A 7 -11.93 10.22 -16.68
CA SER A 7 -11.92 11.47 -15.93
C SER A 7 -10.72 11.53 -14.97
N TYR A 8 -10.42 10.45 -14.28
CA TYR A 8 -9.27 10.38 -13.39
C TYR A 8 -7.96 10.42 -14.15
N LEU A 9 -7.86 9.73 -15.27
CA LEU A 9 -6.66 9.71 -16.10
C LEU A 9 -6.33 11.08 -16.68
N ASN A 10 -7.34 11.91 -16.85
CA ASN A 10 -7.15 13.28 -17.36
C ASN A 10 -6.90 14.32 -16.26
N ASN A 11 -6.95 13.91 -15.01
CA ASN A 11 -6.67 14.81 -13.90
C ASN A 11 -5.17 15.07 -13.80
N PRO A 12 -4.72 16.36 -13.85
CA PRO A 12 -3.30 16.66 -13.81
C PRO A 12 -2.61 16.29 -12.49
N LEU A 13 -3.37 16.07 -11.44
CA LEU A 13 -2.84 15.66 -10.14
C LEU A 13 -2.53 14.18 -10.07
N ILE A 14 -2.98 13.38 -11.04
CA ILE A 14 -2.79 11.95 -11.06
C ILE A 14 -1.84 11.57 -12.18
N PRO A 15 -0.69 10.97 -11.88
CA PRO A 15 0.29 10.60 -12.90
C PRO A 15 -0.29 9.56 -13.86
N ARG A 16 -0.35 9.90 -15.13
CA ARG A 16 -0.90 9.00 -16.16
C ARG A 16 0.03 7.86 -16.54
N LYS A 17 1.32 8.01 -16.23
CA LYS A 17 2.37 7.15 -16.76
C LYS A 17 2.73 5.98 -15.86
N TYR A 18 2.09 5.85 -14.71
CA TYR A 18 2.45 4.78 -13.80
C TYR A 18 1.75 3.49 -14.20
N PHE A 19 2.55 2.60 -14.72
CA PHE A 19 2.17 1.23 -14.95
C PHE A 19 2.49 0.45 -13.70
N LEU A 20 1.49 0.11 -12.92
CA LEU A 20 1.69 -0.62 -11.68
C LEU A 20 1.72 -2.12 -11.96
N GLU A 21 2.87 -2.72 -11.70
CA GLU A 21 3.04 -4.14 -11.86
C GLU A 21 2.53 -4.87 -10.62
N GLU A 22 1.85 -5.99 -10.83
CA GLU A 22 1.28 -6.78 -9.73
C GLU A 22 2.34 -7.41 -8.85
N ASN A 23 3.47 -7.76 -9.42
CA ASN A 23 4.53 -8.48 -8.72
C ASN A 23 5.53 -7.58 -8.02
N VAL A 24 5.26 -6.28 -7.99
CA VAL A 24 6.14 -5.29 -7.40
C VAL A 24 5.47 -4.68 -6.18
N ASN A 25 6.22 -4.58 -5.09
CA ASN A 25 5.76 -3.88 -3.91
C ASN A 25 6.09 -2.40 -4.04
N TYR A 26 5.08 -1.54 -3.97
CA TYR A 26 5.25 -0.11 -4.14
C TYR A 26 5.17 0.63 -2.82
N CYS A 27 6.00 1.66 -2.70
CA CYS A 27 5.89 2.66 -1.65
C CYS A 27 5.53 3.98 -2.32
N PHE A 28 4.27 4.38 -2.23
CA PHE A 28 3.79 5.63 -2.81
C PHE A 28 4.04 6.77 -1.83
N VAL A 29 4.86 7.71 -2.22
CA VAL A 29 5.30 8.80 -1.35
C VAL A 29 4.80 10.12 -1.91
N GLY A 30 4.21 10.93 -1.05
CA GLY A 30 3.70 12.23 -1.46
C GLY A 30 3.02 12.92 -0.31
N ILE A 31 2.83 14.23 -0.44
CA ILE A 31 2.06 14.99 0.54
C ILE A 31 0.59 14.59 0.46
N ARG A 32 -0.18 14.97 1.47
CA ARG A 32 -1.62 14.70 1.49
C ARG A 32 -2.29 15.24 0.23
N ARG A 33 -3.27 14.49 -0.28
CA ARG A 33 -4.08 14.86 -1.44
C ARG A 33 -3.31 14.93 -2.75
N THR A 34 -2.19 14.22 -2.87
CA THR A 34 -1.43 14.13 -4.12
C THR A 34 -1.87 12.97 -5.01
N GLY A 35 -2.82 12.14 -4.56
CA GLY A 35 -3.28 10.99 -5.32
C GLY A 35 -2.59 9.68 -4.97
N LYS A 36 -1.74 9.64 -3.95
CA LYS A 36 -1.07 8.40 -3.56
C LYS A 36 -2.03 7.28 -3.14
N SER A 37 -3.10 7.63 -2.42
CA SER A 37 -4.14 6.66 -2.08
C SER A 37 -4.89 6.19 -3.32
N TYR A 38 -5.09 7.08 -4.29
CA TYR A 38 -5.70 6.73 -5.56
C TYR A 38 -4.86 5.69 -6.31
N MET A 39 -3.54 5.85 -6.32
CA MET A 39 -2.64 4.87 -6.93
C MET A 39 -2.83 3.49 -6.31
N MET A 40 -2.96 3.44 -4.99
CA MET A 40 -3.21 2.22 -4.26
C MET A 40 -4.56 1.60 -4.65
N TYR A 41 -5.61 2.42 -4.69
CA TYR A 41 -6.95 1.96 -5.10
C TYR A 41 -6.96 1.43 -6.54
N GLN A 42 -6.21 2.06 -7.41
CA GLN A 42 -6.10 1.64 -8.80
C GLN A 42 -5.52 0.22 -8.88
N LYS A 43 -4.52 -0.07 -8.09
CA LYS A 43 -3.93 -1.41 -8.03
C LYS A 43 -4.93 -2.43 -7.47
N ILE A 44 -5.65 -2.07 -6.42
CA ILE A 44 -6.70 -2.91 -5.85
C ILE A 44 -7.77 -3.24 -6.90
N GLN A 45 -8.22 -2.23 -7.62
CA GLN A 45 -9.23 -2.41 -8.66
C GLN A 45 -8.73 -3.33 -9.76
N SER A 46 -7.47 -3.18 -10.16
CA SER A 46 -6.86 -4.06 -11.15
C SER A 46 -6.85 -5.52 -10.70
N LEU A 47 -6.54 -5.77 -9.43
CA LEU A 47 -6.56 -7.12 -8.88
C LEU A 47 -7.97 -7.73 -8.90
N ILE A 48 -8.96 -6.94 -8.52
CA ILE A 48 -10.36 -7.38 -8.52
C ILE A 48 -10.80 -7.72 -9.95
N GLU A 49 -10.46 -6.89 -10.91
CA GLU A 49 -10.77 -7.12 -12.32
C GLU A 49 -10.15 -8.40 -12.87
N LYS A 50 -9.01 -8.79 -12.31
CA LYS A 50 -8.32 -10.03 -12.70
C LYS A 50 -8.80 -11.27 -11.96
N GLY A 51 -9.78 -11.11 -11.10
CA GLY A 51 -10.41 -12.24 -10.42
C GLY A 51 -9.92 -12.51 -9.01
N VAL A 52 -9.09 -11.62 -8.44
CA VAL A 52 -8.68 -11.77 -7.04
C VAL A 52 -9.89 -11.52 -6.14
N PRO A 53 -10.24 -12.45 -5.25
CA PRO A 53 -11.37 -12.26 -4.34
C PRO A 53 -11.14 -11.09 -3.39
N VAL A 54 -12.19 -10.35 -3.08
CA VAL A 54 -12.12 -9.24 -2.13
C VAL A 54 -11.62 -9.72 -0.76
N SER A 55 -11.99 -10.94 -0.37
CA SER A 55 -11.54 -11.53 0.90
C SER A 55 -10.01 -11.73 0.98
N GLN A 56 -9.33 -11.66 -0.14
CA GLN A 56 -7.87 -11.79 -0.21
C GLN A 56 -7.17 -10.41 -0.16
N ILE A 57 -7.94 -9.32 -0.16
CA ILE A 57 -7.40 -7.95 -0.16
C ILE A 57 -7.61 -7.34 1.21
N VAL A 58 -6.50 -6.94 1.84
CA VAL A 58 -6.50 -6.26 3.13
C VAL A 58 -6.11 -4.81 2.92
N TYR A 59 -7.03 -3.90 3.19
CA TYR A 59 -6.77 -2.47 3.11
C TYR A 59 -6.99 -1.83 4.48
N VAL A 60 -5.99 -1.10 4.95
CA VAL A 60 -6.09 -0.36 6.22
C VAL A 60 -5.54 1.05 6.02
N ASN A 61 -6.31 2.03 6.47
CA ASN A 61 -5.88 3.42 6.49
C ASN A 61 -5.48 3.80 7.91
N PHE A 62 -4.19 4.00 8.14
CA PHE A 62 -3.65 4.32 9.46
C PHE A 62 -3.77 5.80 9.83
N GLU A 63 -4.44 6.59 9.02
CA GLU A 63 -4.82 7.95 9.36
C GLU A 63 -6.13 7.99 10.17
N ASP A 64 -6.87 6.90 10.21
CA ASP A 64 -8.11 6.78 10.97
C ASP A 64 -7.83 6.96 12.47
N GLU A 65 -8.53 7.88 13.11
CA GLU A 65 -8.35 8.19 14.53
C GLU A 65 -8.56 6.99 15.45
N ARG A 66 -9.39 6.05 15.04
CA ARG A 66 -9.64 4.83 15.79
C ARG A 66 -8.43 3.91 15.85
N LEU A 67 -7.44 4.15 15.00
CA LEU A 67 -6.25 3.31 14.88
C LEU A 67 -4.99 3.99 15.44
N LEU A 68 -5.11 5.12 16.14
CA LEU A 68 -3.95 5.88 16.63
C LEU A 68 -3.12 5.12 17.67
N GLU A 69 -3.70 4.15 18.35
CA GLU A 69 -3.01 3.38 19.38
C GLU A 69 -2.45 2.05 18.86
N ILE A 70 -2.56 1.80 17.55
CA ILE A 70 -2.01 0.58 16.96
C ILE A 70 -0.50 0.63 16.99
N THR A 71 0.10 -0.48 17.39
CA THR A 71 1.55 -0.66 17.41
C THR A 71 1.98 -1.59 16.29
N SER A 72 3.30 -1.74 16.11
CA SER A 72 3.83 -2.68 15.13
C SER A 72 3.43 -4.13 15.42
N ASP A 73 3.20 -4.48 16.69
CA ASP A 73 2.73 -5.82 17.05
C ASP A 73 1.32 -6.07 16.51
N ASP A 74 0.49 -5.03 16.49
CA ASP A 74 -0.88 -5.12 15.98
C ASP A 74 -0.89 -5.34 14.46
N LEU A 75 0.15 -4.92 13.75
CA LEU A 75 0.28 -5.21 12.32
C LEU A 75 0.32 -6.72 12.06
N ASN A 76 0.93 -7.48 12.98
CA ASN A 76 0.95 -8.94 12.88
C ASN A 76 -0.45 -9.53 13.03
N ILE A 77 -1.27 -8.93 13.89
CA ILE A 77 -2.66 -9.37 14.08
C ILE A 77 -3.47 -9.12 12.81
N ILE A 78 -3.27 -7.96 12.19
CA ILE A 78 -3.91 -7.64 10.90
C ILE A 78 -3.52 -8.67 9.84
N LEU A 79 -2.24 -9.04 9.80
CA LEU A 79 -1.77 -10.07 8.87
C LEU A 79 -2.44 -11.41 9.13
N GLU A 80 -2.52 -11.84 10.38
CA GLU A 80 -3.15 -13.10 10.74
C GLU A 80 -4.62 -13.14 10.33
N ILE A 81 -5.34 -12.05 10.55
CA ILE A 81 -6.74 -11.93 10.13
C ILE A 81 -6.83 -12.02 8.60
N GLY A 82 -5.92 -11.34 7.90
CA GLY A 82 -5.86 -11.38 6.44
C GLY A 82 -5.62 -12.78 5.91
N ILE A 83 -4.72 -13.52 6.52
CA ILE A 83 -4.43 -14.91 6.15
C ILE A 83 -5.67 -15.79 6.34
N GLU A 84 -6.34 -15.62 7.48
CA GLU A 84 -7.54 -16.38 7.78
C GLU A 84 -8.66 -16.11 6.77
N LEU A 85 -8.88 -14.85 6.43
CA LEU A 85 -9.91 -14.46 5.47
C LEU A 85 -9.59 -14.89 4.03
N SER A 86 -8.29 -14.97 3.70
CA SER A 86 -7.85 -15.37 2.36
C SER A 86 -7.96 -16.88 2.10
N GLY A 87 -8.07 -17.66 3.15
CA GLY A 87 -8.05 -19.10 3.07
C GLY A 87 -6.65 -19.68 3.09
N THR A 88 -6.53 -20.98 3.34
CA THR A 88 -5.26 -21.63 3.59
C THR A 88 -4.34 -21.74 2.36
N ALA A 89 -4.91 -21.68 1.16
CA ALA A 89 -4.17 -21.83 -0.10
C ALA A 89 -3.66 -20.52 -0.67
N ASN A 90 -4.09 -19.38 -0.14
CA ASN A 90 -3.82 -18.06 -0.70
C ASN A 90 -3.17 -17.14 0.31
N ARG A 91 -2.35 -16.21 -0.20
CA ARG A 91 -1.76 -15.16 0.63
C ARG A 91 -2.54 -13.87 0.44
N PRO A 92 -2.78 -13.07 1.49
CA PRO A 92 -3.45 -11.79 1.34
C PRO A 92 -2.55 -10.80 0.59
N TYR A 93 -3.21 -9.89 -0.14
CA TYR A 93 -2.57 -8.68 -0.66
C TYR A 93 -2.77 -7.58 0.38
N LEU A 94 -1.68 -6.96 0.81
CA LEU A 94 -1.70 -5.97 1.88
C LEU A 94 -1.57 -4.57 1.30
N PHE A 95 -2.49 -3.69 1.67
CA PHE A 95 -2.49 -2.29 1.25
C PHE A 95 -2.61 -1.42 2.49
N PHE A 96 -1.49 -0.83 2.88
CA PHE A 96 -1.41 -0.05 4.12
C PHE A 96 -1.20 1.42 3.79
N ASP A 97 -2.25 2.21 3.98
CA ASP A 97 -2.29 3.63 3.66
C ASP A 97 -1.84 4.44 4.89
N GLU A 98 -0.96 5.40 4.68
CA GLU A 98 -0.38 6.26 5.73
C GLU A 98 0.30 5.44 6.84
N ILE A 99 1.11 4.46 6.45
CA ILE A 99 1.73 3.53 7.39
C ILE A 99 2.77 4.20 8.30
N GLN A 100 3.28 5.37 7.93
CA GLN A 100 4.30 6.06 8.74
C GLN A 100 3.77 6.46 10.12
N ASN A 101 2.47 6.39 10.34
CA ASN A 101 1.88 6.67 11.65
C ASN A 101 2.12 5.55 12.66
N ILE A 102 2.64 4.42 12.23
CA ILE A 102 2.91 3.27 13.10
C ILE A 102 4.42 3.16 13.34
N ASP A 103 4.85 3.28 14.57
CA ASP A 103 6.26 3.10 14.90
C ASP A 103 6.72 1.67 14.59
N GLY A 104 7.86 1.55 13.94
CA GLY A 104 8.39 0.24 13.58
C GLY A 104 7.81 -0.35 12.30
N TRP A 105 7.02 0.42 11.56
CA TRP A 105 6.38 -0.06 10.34
C TRP A 105 7.38 -0.55 9.29
N GLU A 106 8.56 0.07 9.21
CA GLU A 106 9.56 -0.27 8.19
C GLU A 106 10.10 -1.69 8.37
N LYS A 107 10.23 -2.13 9.59
CA LYS A 107 10.66 -3.51 9.88
C LYS A 107 9.59 -4.51 9.49
N PHE A 108 8.33 -4.18 9.76
CA PHE A 108 7.20 -5.01 9.35
C PHE A 108 7.11 -5.11 7.83
N ALA A 109 7.18 -3.97 7.14
CA ALA A 109 7.11 -3.91 5.68
C ALA A 109 8.22 -4.74 5.03
N ARG A 110 9.44 -4.59 5.53
CA ARG A 110 10.59 -5.36 5.06
C ARG A 110 10.38 -6.86 5.26
N ARG A 111 9.92 -7.25 6.44
CA ARG A 111 9.66 -8.65 6.75
C ARG A 111 8.60 -9.24 5.82
N MET A 112 7.53 -8.49 5.55
CA MET A 112 6.48 -8.95 4.63
C MET A 112 7.02 -9.16 3.23
N ALA A 113 7.82 -8.22 2.74
CA ALA A 113 8.45 -8.35 1.43
C ALA A 113 9.40 -9.57 1.38
N ASP A 114 10.19 -9.77 2.43
CA ASP A 114 11.11 -10.90 2.51
C ASP A 114 10.37 -12.25 2.54
N MET A 115 9.19 -12.28 3.14
CA MET A 115 8.35 -13.47 3.18
C MET A 115 7.50 -13.64 1.91
N LYS A 116 7.72 -12.79 0.92
CA LYS A 116 7.04 -12.83 -0.38
C LYS A 116 5.55 -12.50 -0.35
N TYR A 117 5.13 -11.74 0.64
CA TYR A 117 3.81 -11.12 0.60
C TYR A 117 3.81 -9.95 -0.38
N ARG A 118 2.68 -9.72 -1.02
CA ARG A 118 2.46 -8.50 -1.79
C ARG A 118 1.99 -7.42 -0.84
N ILE A 119 2.80 -6.38 -0.70
CA ILE A 119 2.50 -5.28 0.21
C ILE A 119 2.78 -3.95 -0.50
N ASP A 120 1.77 -3.09 -0.52
CA ASP A 120 1.88 -1.74 -1.03
C ASP A 120 1.60 -0.78 0.11
N ILE A 121 2.39 0.26 0.21
CA ILE A 121 2.31 1.22 1.31
C ILE A 121 2.30 2.63 0.79
N THR A 122 1.72 3.54 1.56
CA THR A 122 1.81 4.98 1.28
C THR A 122 2.32 5.72 2.50
N GLY A 123 2.88 6.89 2.29
CA GLY A 123 3.28 7.76 3.36
C GLY A 123 3.66 9.15 2.87
N SER A 124 3.90 10.05 3.80
CA SER A 124 4.28 11.42 3.48
C SER A 124 5.78 11.55 3.25
N ASN A 125 6.18 12.52 2.41
CA ASN A 125 7.57 12.77 2.04
C ASN A 125 8.50 12.94 3.22
N SER A 126 8.07 13.73 4.20
CA SER A 126 8.93 14.11 5.32
C SER A 126 9.36 12.91 6.18
N LYS A 127 8.54 11.85 6.19
CA LYS A 127 8.80 10.66 7.00
C LYS A 127 9.27 9.46 6.21
N MET A 128 9.00 9.43 4.91
CA MET A 128 9.25 8.25 4.07
C MET A 128 10.53 8.33 3.25
N LEU A 129 11.11 9.54 3.10
CA LEU A 129 12.29 9.74 2.27
C LEU A 129 13.59 9.86 3.06
N SER A 130 13.60 9.48 4.32
CA SER A 130 14.85 9.46 5.07
C SER A 130 15.78 8.38 4.52
N ASN A 131 17.09 8.62 4.56
CA ASN A 131 18.08 7.64 4.15
C ASN A 131 17.96 6.34 4.94
N GLU A 132 17.61 6.46 6.21
CA GLU A 132 17.43 5.33 7.10
C GLU A 132 16.30 4.42 6.63
N ILE A 133 15.16 4.99 6.25
CA ILE A 133 14.02 4.22 5.75
C ILE A 133 14.35 3.59 4.41
N ALA A 134 14.96 4.35 3.49
CA ALA A 134 15.38 3.82 2.20
C ALA A 134 16.33 2.63 2.37
N SER A 135 17.26 2.73 3.31
CA SER A 135 18.19 1.64 3.62
C SER A 135 17.46 0.41 4.19
N THR A 136 16.49 0.63 5.09
CA THR A 136 15.75 -0.47 5.70
C THR A 136 14.88 -1.21 4.67
N LEU A 137 14.22 -0.49 3.78
CA LEU A 137 13.40 -1.10 2.73
C LEU A 137 14.27 -1.77 1.66
N GLY A 138 15.46 -1.23 1.43
CA GLY A 138 16.40 -1.78 0.45
C GLY A 138 15.83 -1.85 -0.94
N GLY A 139 16.14 -2.91 -1.68
CA GLY A 139 15.60 -3.15 -3.01
C GLY A 139 14.26 -3.85 -3.04
N ARG A 140 13.58 -3.96 -1.91
CA ARG A 140 12.34 -4.71 -1.77
C ARG A 140 11.12 -3.95 -2.23
N PHE A 141 11.21 -2.63 -2.30
CA PHE A 141 10.13 -1.74 -2.69
C PHE A 141 10.58 -0.82 -3.80
N VAL A 142 9.67 -0.54 -4.71
CA VAL A 142 9.83 0.54 -5.69
C VAL A 142 9.18 1.78 -5.11
N ILE A 143 9.96 2.83 -4.92
CA ILE A 143 9.47 4.08 -4.37
C ILE A 143 9.00 4.97 -5.51
N LEU A 144 7.72 5.33 -5.48
CA LEU A 144 7.14 6.24 -6.46
C LEU A 144 6.72 7.53 -5.76
N ASN A 145 7.28 8.64 -6.26
CA ASN A 145 6.88 9.96 -5.79
C ASN A 145 5.62 10.39 -6.54
N VAL A 146 4.56 10.68 -5.80
CA VAL A 146 3.28 11.10 -6.35
C VAL A 146 3.12 12.60 -6.12
N TYR A 147 2.90 13.34 -7.20
CA TYR A 147 2.82 14.80 -7.17
C TYR A 147 1.40 15.31 -7.30
#